data_4143dda823195ccac43a7943e760d1d1
#
_entry.id   4143dda823195ccac43a7943e760d1d1
#
_cell.length_a   1.000
_cell.length_b   1.000
_cell.length_c   1.000
_cell.angle_alpha   90.00
_cell.angle_beta   90.00
_cell.angle_gamma   90.00
#
_symmetry.space_group_name_H-M   'P 1'
#
loop_
_entity.id
_entity.type
_entity.pdbx_description
1 polymer ?
#
loop_
_entity_poly.entity_id
_entity_poly.type
_entity_poly.pdbx_seq_one_letter_code
_entity_poly.pdbx_strand_id
1 'polypeptide(L)'
;MTTPQELTNQIFSLYEQFGAEEYAGEKVSQLEHMVQAAQLAMEEGYDDEVVLAAFLHDVGHLLPVYDVSETMDGYGVMDHEKVGAEWLLGLGMGERMCKLIASHVNAKRYLTWKYPSYYEQLSEASKKTLEYQGGRMEEAEAKAFESDPLFDLYIRMRTWDEAAKIEGKPLPEMDELKQKLTKYIISRQQAN
;
A
#
# COMPACT_ATOMS: atom_id res chain seq x y z
N MET A 1 5.95 -23.50 14.23
CA MET A 1 5.77 -22.02 14.09
C MET A 1 6.71 -21.57 12.97
N THR A 2 6.21 -20.78 12.05
CA THR A 2 7.01 -20.18 10.97
C THR A 2 7.99 -19.17 11.57
N THR A 3 9.25 -19.25 11.19
CA THR A 3 10.28 -18.32 11.70
C THR A 3 10.12 -16.93 11.08
N PRO A 4 10.61 -15.85 11.73
CA PRO A 4 10.59 -14.49 11.16
C PRO A 4 11.23 -14.43 9.76
N GLN A 5 12.31 -15.17 9.54
CA GLN A 5 13.00 -15.22 8.26
C GLN A 5 12.16 -15.91 7.18
N GLU A 6 11.46 -16.99 7.52
CA GLU A 6 10.55 -17.66 6.58
C GLU A 6 9.38 -16.76 6.19
N LEU A 7 8.78 -16.04 7.15
CA LEU A 7 7.72 -15.06 6.85
C LEU A 7 8.23 -13.92 5.97
N THR A 8 9.40 -13.37 6.29
CA THR A 8 10.03 -12.34 5.46
C THR A 8 10.25 -12.85 4.03
N ASN A 9 10.81 -14.06 3.88
CA ASN A 9 11.05 -14.65 2.56
C ASN A 9 9.74 -14.92 1.80
N GLN A 10 8.69 -15.35 2.49
CA GLN A 10 7.36 -15.53 1.89
C GLN A 10 6.83 -14.23 1.29
N ILE A 11 6.92 -13.12 2.03
CA ILE A 11 6.46 -11.81 1.56
C ILE A 11 7.32 -11.33 0.39
N PHE A 12 8.65 -11.40 0.51
CA PHE A 12 9.56 -10.94 -0.53
C PHE A 12 9.51 -11.80 -1.81
N SER A 13 9.15 -13.09 -1.71
CA SER A 13 8.97 -13.93 -2.89
C SER A 13 7.88 -13.44 -3.85
N LEU A 14 6.86 -12.72 -3.35
CA LEU A 14 5.85 -12.07 -4.21
C LEU A 14 6.49 -10.99 -5.09
N TYR A 15 7.37 -10.17 -4.50
CA TYR A 15 8.08 -9.13 -5.24
C TYR A 15 9.09 -9.69 -6.23
N GLU A 16 9.75 -10.79 -5.88
CA GLU A 16 10.68 -11.51 -6.78
C GLU A 16 9.95 -12.12 -7.99
N GLN A 17 8.71 -12.57 -7.80
CA GLN A 17 7.91 -13.21 -8.85
C GLN A 17 7.13 -12.20 -9.71
N PHE A 18 6.53 -11.20 -9.10
CA PHE A 18 5.54 -10.31 -9.73
C PHE A 18 5.93 -8.83 -9.72
N GLY A 19 6.96 -8.46 -8.96
CA GLY A 19 7.35 -7.05 -8.78
C GLY A 19 7.81 -6.36 -10.06
N ALA A 20 8.27 -7.10 -11.07
CA ALA A 20 8.66 -6.55 -12.37
C ALA A 20 7.47 -6.27 -13.30
N GLU A 21 6.26 -6.68 -12.93
CA GLU A 21 5.06 -6.38 -13.70
C GLU A 21 4.77 -4.89 -13.71
N GLU A 22 4.15 -4.41 -14.78
CA GLU A 22 3.75 -3.01 -14.92
C GLU A 22 2.76 -2.62 -13.82
N TYR A 23 2.99 -1.48 -13.17
CA TYR A 23 1.99 -0.86 -12.30
C TYR A 23 0.94 -0.20 -13.20
N ALA A 24 -0.20 -0.84 -13.31
CA ALA A 24 -1.18 -0.66 -14.37
C ALA A 24 -1.48 0.80 -14.73
N GLY A 25 -1.16 1.18 -15.97
CA GLY A 25 -1.35 2.53 -16.50
C GLY A 25 -0.30 3.56 -16.09
N GLU A 26 0.75 3.15 -15.36
CA GLU A 26 1.86 4.01 -14.93
C GLU A 26 3.19 3.53 -15.55
N LYS A 27 4.23 4.38 -15.56
CA LYS A 27 5.52 4.08 -16.18
C LYS A 27 6.54 3.45 -15.23
N VAL A 28 6.08 2.84 -14.17
CA VAL A 28 6.88 2.16 -13.16
C VAL A 28 6.38 0.73 -12.99
N SER A 29 7.24 -0.17 -12.51
CA SER A 29 6.83 -1.51 -12.10
C SER A 29 6.18 -1.49 -10.71
N GLN A 30 5.50 -2.57 -10.34
CA GLN A 30 4.94 -2.78 -9.01
C GLN A 30 6.00 -2.58 -7.93
N LEU A 31 7.18 -3.18 -8.12
CA LEU A 31 8.29 -3.05 -7.18
C LEU A 31 8.80 -1.60 -7.08
N GLU A 32 9.03 -0.93 -8.23
CA GLU A 32 9.50 0.46 -8.23
C GLU A 32 8.54 1.37 -7.47
N HIS A 33 7.23 1.22 -7.69
CA HIS A 33 6.20 1.97 -7.02
C HIS A 33 6.27 1.79 -5.49
N MET A 34 6.21 0.54 -5.02
CA MET A 34 6.17 0.24 -3.60
C MET A 34 7.47 0.62 -2.87
N VAL A 35 8.64 0.42 -3.52
CA VAL A 35 9.92 0.83 -2.96
C VAL A 35 10.03 2.36 -2.88
N GLN A 36 9.57 3.08 -3.90
CA GLN A 36 9.57 4.56 -3.88
C GLN A 36 8.67 5.11 -2.76
N ALA A 37 7.51 4.51 -2.50
CA ALA A 37 6.64 4.89 -1.39
C ALA A 37 7.35 4.71 -0.04
N ALA A 38 8.05 3.58 0.16
CA ALA A 38 8.86 3.36 1.35
C ALA A 38 10.02 4.37 1.49
N GLN A 39 10.70 4.71 0.38
CA GLN A 39 11.76 5.73 0.39
C GLN A 39 11.25 7.08 0.88
N LEU A 40 10.09 7.51 0.42
CA LEU A 40 9.47 8.77 0.84
C LEU A 40 9.17 8.77 2.34
N ALA A 41 8.66 7.66 2.87
CA ALA A 41 8.42 7.51 4.31
C ALA A 41 9.74 7.55 5.12
N MET A 42 10.81 6.92 4.61
CA MET A 42 12.14 6.98 5.23
C MET A 42 12.73 8.39 5.20
N GLU A 43 12.67 9.09 4.06
CA GLU A 43 13.17 10.45 3.88
C GLU A 43 12.47 11.44 4.83
N GLU A 44 11.22 11.19 5.18
CA GLU A 44 10.45 11.99 6.14
C GLU A 44 10.65 11.58 7.60
N GLY A 45 11.46 10.55 7.87
CA GLY A 45 11.84 10.14 9.23
C GLY A 45 10.78 9.36 9.99
N TYR A 46 9.86 8.70 9.30
CA TYR A 46 8.86 7.84 9.95
C TYR A 46 9.47 6.56 10.50
N ASP A 47 8.78 5.96 11.49
CA ASP A 47 9.18 4.69 12.11
C ASP A 47 9.13 3.51 11.11
N ASP A 48 9.83 2.43 11.42
CA ASP A 48 9.93 1.25 10.55
C ASP A 48 8.57 0.61 10.23
N GLU A 49 7.59 0.71 11.14
CA GLU A 49 6.24 0.18 10.87
C GLU A 49 5.53 0.97 9.77
N VAL A 50 5.63 2.30 9.77
CA VAL A 50 5.06 3.17 8.73
C VAL A 50 5.80 3.01 7.41
N VAL A 51 7.13 2.91 7.44
CA VAL A 51 7.96 2.64 6.24
C VAL A 51 7.54 1.29 5.61
N LEU A 52 7.38 0.25 6.44
CA LEU A 52 6.94 -1.06 5.96
C LEU A 52 5.49 -1.04 5.47
N ALA A 53 4.60 -0.27 6.10
CA ALA A 53 3.24 -0.08 5.59
C ALA A 53 3.26 0.58 4.20
N ALA A 54 4.11 1.58 3.98
CA ALA A 54 4.29 2.22 2.67
C ALA A 54 4.88 1.26 1.63
N PHE A 55 5.83 0.38 2.02
CA PHE A 55 6.35 -0.66 1.15
C PHE A 55 5.31 -1.71 0.76
N LEU A 56 4.42 -2.07 1.69
CA LEU A 56 3.47 -3.18 1.54
C LEU A 56 2.05 -2.73 1.13
N HIS A 57 1.83 -1.42 0.88
CA HIS A 57 0.46 -0.89 0.71
C HIS A 57 -0.31 -1.53 -0.45
N ASP A 58 0.39 -1.89 -1.51
CA ASP A 58 -0.16 -2.49 -2.72
C ASP A 58 0.14 -4.01 -2.85
N VAL A 59 0.62 -4.66 -1.78
CA VAL A 59 0.96 -6.10 -1.81
C VAL A 59 -0.21 -6.98 -2.26
N GLY A 60 -1.44 -6.53 -2.06
CA GLY A 60 -2.64 -7.22 -2.52
C GLY A 60 -2.69 -7.42 -4.05
N HIS A 61 -2.04 -6.55 -4.83
CA HIS A 61 -1.91 -6.74 -6.28
C HIS A 61 -1.00 -7.92 -6.66
N LEU A 62 -0.09 -8.33 -5.77
CA LEU A 62 0.84 -9.45 -5.98
C LEU A 62 0.28 -10.79 -5.49
N LEU A 63 -0.89 -10.78 -4.84
CA LEU A 63 -1.52 -12.01 -4.36
C LEU A 63 -2.25 -12.73 -5.50
N PRO A 64 -2.37 -14.08 -5.45
CA PRO A 64 -3.11 -14.83 -6.46
C PRO A 64 -4.58 -14.38 -6.55
N VAL A 65 -5.05 -14.10 -7.76
CA VAL A 65 -6.45 -13.83 -8.07
C VAL A 65 -7.10 -15.11 -8.58
N TYR A 66 -8.21 -15.50 -7.98
CA TYR A 66 -8.93 -16.74 -8.33
C TYR A 66 -10.13 -16.52 -9.28
N ASP A 67 -10.64 -15.26 -9.35
CA ASP A 67 -11.76 -14.90 -10.23
C ASP A 67 -11.46 -13.56 -10.93
N VAL A 68 -11.71 -13.52 -12.25
CA VAL A 68 -11.54 -12.30 -13.06
C VAL A 68 -12.44 -11.16 -12.59
N SER A 69 -13.59 -11.46 -11.96
CA SER A 69 -14.46 -10.45 -11.34
C SER A 69 -13.80 -9.70 -10.16
N GLU A 70 -12.70 -10.23 -9.63
CA GLU A 70 -11.90 -9.59 -8.58
C GLU A 70 -10.89 -8.57 -9.15
N THR A 71 -10.95 -8.26 -10.45
CA THR A 71 -10.05 -7.32 -11.10
C THR A 71 -10.76 -6.07 -11.59
N MET A 72 -10.00 -4.96 -11.71
CA MET A 72 -10.46 -3.66 -12.21
C MET A 72 -10.16 -3.49 -13.71
N ASP A 73 -10.57 -4.43 -14.56
CA ASP A 73 -10.44 -4.36 -16.03
C ASP A 73 -9.01 -4.01 -16.51
N GLY A 74 -8.01 -4.71 -15.94
CA GLY A 74 -6.59 -4.49 -16.25
C GLY A 74 -5.89 -3.44 -15.38
N TYR A 75 -6.59 -2.78 -14.46
CA TYR A 75 -6.02 -1.83 -13.50
C TYR A 75 -5.68 -2.46 -12.13
N GLY A 76 -5.49 -3.76 -12.08
CA GLY A 76 -5.12 -4.49 -10.89
C GLY A 76 -6.29 -5.16 -10.15
N VAL A 77 -6.02 -5.64 -8.94
CA VAL A 77 -6.97 -6.38 -8.09
C VAL A 77 -7.91 -5.40 -7.38
N MET A 78 -9.22 -5.72 -7.42
CA MET A 78 -10.23 -4.97 -6.67
C MET A 78 -10.03 -5.22 -5.16
N ASP A 79 -10.27 -4.18 -4.34
CA ASP A 79 -10.08 -4.23 -2.88
C ASP A 79 -8.66 -4.70 -2.45
N HIS A 80 -7.64 -4.55 -3.32
CA HIS A 80 -6.25 -4.97 -3.05
C HIS A 80 -5.73 -4.49 -1.68
N GLU A 81 -6.15 -3.30 -1.26
CA GLU A 81 -5.77 -2.71 0.03
C GLU A 81 -6.31 -3.52 1.22
N LYS A 82 -7.53 -4.05 1.12
CA LYS A 82 -8.14 -4.89 2.14
C LYS A 82 -7.56 -6.29 2.10
N VAL A 83 -7.52 -6.88 0.91
CA VAL A 83 -6.97 -8.23 0.69
C VAL A 83 -5.52 -8.30 1.18
N GLY A 84 -4.69 -7.32 0.84
CA GLY A 84 -3.30 -7.22 1.31
C GLY A 84 -3.20 -7.07 2.82
N ALA A 85 -4.01 -6.18 3.43
CA ALA A 85 -4.04 -5.97 4.87
C ALA A 85 -4.50 -7.22 5.64
N GLU A 86 -5.55 -7.90 5.20
CA GLU A 86 -6.07 -9.14 5.80
C GLU A 86 -5.05 -10.27 5.72
N TRP A 87 -4.41 -10.42 4.57
CA TRP A 87 -3.35 -11.42 4.40
C TRP A 87 -2.17 -11.16 5.35
N LEU A 88 -1.69 -9.93 5.46
CA LEU A 88 -0.62 -9.54 6.37
C LEU A 88 -1.01 -9.72 7.84
N LEU A 89 -2.25 -9.38 8.19
CA LEU A 89 -2.79 -9.61 9.54
C LEU A 89 -2.78 -11.10 9.87
N GLY A 90 -3.16 -11.96 8.92
CA GLY A 90 -3.10 -13.43 9.05
C GLY A 90 -1.67 -13.96 9.24
N LEU A 91 -0.65 -13.26 8.76
CA LEU A 91 0.75 -13.54 8.99
C LEU A 91 1.28 -12.98 10.33
N GLY A 92 0.43 -12.31 11.13
CA GLY A 92 0.79 -11.76 12.45
C GLY A 92 1.35 -10.33 12.43
N MET A 93 1.20 -9.60 11.31
CA MET A 93 1.55 -8.18 11.27
C MET A 93 0.64 -7.37 12.20
N GLY A 94 1.10 -6.18 12.62
CA GLY A 94 0.36 -5.35 13.57
C GLY A 94 -0.87 -4.68 12.98
N GLU A 95 -1.91 -4.48 13.79
CA GLU A 95 -3.14 -3.80 13.37
C GLU A 95 -2.89 -2.40 12.82
N ARG A 96 -1.94 -1.63 13.39
CA ARG A 96 -1.62 -0.29 12.92
C ARG A 96 -1.09 -0.32 11.48
N MET A 97 -0.14 -1.22 11.18
CA MET A 97 0.35 -1.43 9.80
C MET A 97 -0.79 -1.80 8.85
N CYS A 98 -1.60 -2.79 9.22
CA CYS A 98 -2.71 -3.25 8.38
C CYS A 98 -3.76 -2.15 8.15
N LYS A 99 -4.06 -1.31 9.14
CA LYS A 99 -4.93 -0.14 8.98
C LYS A 99 -4.36 0.88 8.01
N LEU A 100 -3.06 1.16 8.07
CA LEU A 100 -2.40 2.06 7.13
C LEU A 100 -2.52 1.55 5.70
N ILE A 101 -2.25 0.26 5.49
CA ILE A 101 -2.37 -0.40 4.19
C ILE A 101 -3.81 -0.33 3.67
N ALA A 102 -4.80 -0.72 4.48
CA ALA A 102 -6.20 -0.73 4.10
C ALA A 102 -6.80 0.65 3.83
N SER A 103 -6.12 1.73 4.21
CA SER A 103 -6.69 3.09 4.19
C SER A 103 -6.35 3.92 2.95
N HIS A 104 -5.31 3.56 2.17
CA HIS A 104 -4.82 4.44 1.10
C HIS A 104 -5.86 4.70 -0.01
N VAL A 105 -6.70 3.70 -0.33
CA VAL A 105 -7.85 3.87 -1.24
C VAL A 105 -8.90 4.78 -0.63
N ASN A 106 -9.23 4.61 0.64
CA ASN A 106 -10.16 5.49 1.35
C ASN A 106 -9.63 6.92 1.43
N ALA A 107 -8.32 7.11 1.61
CA ALA A 107 -7.69 8.44 1.56
C ALA A 107 -7.85 9.10 0.18
N LYS A 108 -7.71 8.35 -0.93
CA LYS A 108 -8.01 8.84 -2.30
C LYS A 108 -9.47 9.28 -2.43
N ARG A 109 -10.41 8.44 -1.99
CA ARG A 109 -11.85 8.73 -2.00
C ARG A 109 -12.20 9.96 -1.17
N TYR A 110 -11.58 10.09 0.02
CA TYR A 110 -11.73 11.25 0.89
C TYR A 110 -11.21 12.53 0.22
N LEU A 111 -9.98 12.52 -0.29
CA LEU A 111 -9.35 13.69 -0.90
C LEU A 111 -10.12 14.19 -2.12
N THR A 112 -10.69 13.29 -2.92
CA THR A 112 -11.56 13.66 -4.06
C THR A 112 -12.91 14.24 -3.62
N TRP A 113 -13.39 13.90 -2.43
CA TRP A 113 -14.56 14.55 -1.82
C TRP A 113 -14.22 15.93 -1.24
N LYS A 114 -13.12 16.02 -0.49
CA LYS A 114 -12.73 17.22 0.24
C LYS A 114 -12.22 18.33 -0.69
N TYR A 115 -11.45 17.97 -1.70
CA TYR A 115 -10.75 18.89 -2.59
C TYR A 115 -11.05 18.55 -4.06
N PRO A 116 -11.99 19.23 -4.72
CA PRO A 116 -12.29 18.97 -6.14
C PRO A 116 -11.07 19.08 -7.06
N SER A 117 -10.13 20.00 -6.78
CA SER A 117 -8.88 20.15 -7.53
C SER A 117 -7.94 18.94 -7.41
N TYR A 118 -8.07 18.12 -6.39
CA TYR A 118 -7.29 16.90 -6.22
C TYR A 118 -7.66 15.87 -7.30
N TYR A 119 -8.94 15.71 -7.62
CA TYR A 119 -9.38 14.82 -8.70
C TYR A 119 -8.74 15.19 -10.03
N GLU A 120 -8.62 16.51 -10.34
CA GLU A 120 -8.01 16.98 -11.59
C GLU A 120 -6.53 16.60 -11.72
N GLN A 121 -5.83 16.42 -10.61
CA GLN A 121 -4.40 16.09 -10.55
C GLN A 121 -4.12 14.60 -10.61
N LEU A 122 -5.14 13.74 -10.40
CA LEU A 122 -4.97 12.30 -10.48
C LEU A 122 -4.55 11.85 -11.90
N SER A 123 -3.70 10.82 -11.97
CA SER A 123 -3.44 10.11 -13.23
C SER A 123 -4.72 9.50 -13.79
N GLU A 124 -4.76 9.22 -15.08
CA GLU A 124 -5.93 8.56 -15.71
C GLU A 124 -6.18 7.17 -15.08
N ALA A 125 -5.13 6.43 -14.75
CA ALA A 125 -5.24 5.16 -14.02
C ALA A 125 -5.89 5.36 -12.65
N SER A 126 -5.45 6.36 -11.87
CA SER A 126 -6.04 6.68 -10.54
C SER A 126 -7.49 7.14 -10.63
N LYS A 127 -7.88 7.90 -11.66
CA LYS A 127 -9.28 8.27 -11.92
C LYS A 127 -10.12 7.03 -12.25
N LYS A 128 -9.59 6.15 -13.09
CA LYS A 128 -10.30 4.94 -13.50
C LYS A 128 -10.50 3.98 -12.33
N THR A 129 -9.47 3.72 -11.56
CA THR A 129 -9.58 2.86 -10.37
C THR A 129 -10.51 3.44 -9.30
N LEU A 130 -10.60 4.78 -9.18
CA LEU A 130 -11.55 5.42 -8.26
C LEU A 130 -13.00 5.02 -8.54
N GLU A 131 -13.39 4.84 -9.82
CA GLU A 131 -14.73 4.39 -10.19
C GLU A 131 -15.02 2.98 -9.64
N TYR A 132 -14.08 2.04 -9.78
CA TYR A 132 -14.20 0.68 -9.25
C TYR A 132 -14.19 0.65 -7.72
N GLN A 133 -13.50 1.58 -7.08
CA GLN A 133 -13.33 1.70 -5.63
C GLN A 133 -14.48 2.46 -4.94
N GLY A 134 -15.60 2.69 -5.60
CA GLY A 134 -16.79 3.31 -5.02
C GLY A 134 -16.86 4.84 -5.14
N GLY A 135 -15.97 5.46 -5.94
CA GLY A 135 -15.98 6.89 -6.18
C GLY A 135 -15.56 7.72 -4.94
N ARG A 136 -15.88 9.00 -4.95
CA ARG A 136 -15.62 9.88 -3.80
C ARG A 136 -16.50 9.51 -2.60
N MET A 137 -16.01 9.79 -1.40
CA MET A 137 -16.76 9.57 -0.17
C MET A 137 -18.04 10.41 -0.11
N GLU A 138 -19.03 9.90 0.62
CA GLU A 138 -20.15 10.68 1.11
C GLU A 138 -19.77 11.42 2.39
N GLU A 139 -20.47 12.52 2.73
CA GLU A 139 -20.14 13.38 3.87
C GLU A 139 -20.06 12.63 5.21
N ALA A 140 -20.97 11.71 5.46
CA ALA A 140 -20.97 10.92 6.70
C ALA A 140 -19.77 9.98 6.80
N GLU A 141 -19.39 9.35 5.68
CA GLU A 141 -18.21 8.49 5.57
C GLU A 141 -16.93 9.31 5.77
N ALA A 142 -16.85 10.48 5.13
CA ALA A 142 -15.70 11.37 5.26
C ALA A 142 -15.49 11.86 6.69
N LYS A 143 -16.56 12.24 7.40
CA LYS A 143 -16.48 12.63 8.82
C LYS A 143 -16.04 11.49 9.73
N ALA A 144 -16.50 10.28 9.47
CA ALA A 144 -16.05 9.09 10.21
C ALA A 144 -14.56 8.84 9.95
N PHE A 145 -14.10 8.95 8.70
CA PHE A 145 -12.70 8.80 8.33
C PHE A 145 -11.80 9.88 8.97
N GLU A 146 -12.24 11.15 9.00
CA GLU A 146 -11.54 12.25 9.66
C GLU A 146 -11.38 12.03 11.18
N SER A 147 -12.27 11.28 11.82
CA SER A 147 -12.23 11.04 13.26
C SER A 147 -11.27 9.93 13.71
N ASP A 148 -10.69 9.16 12.78
CA ASP A 148 -9.74 8.11 13.10
C ASP A 148 -8.42 8.70 13.60
N PRO A 149 -7.86 8.20 14.72
CA PRO A 149 -6.58 8.69 15.25
C PRO A 149 -5.39 8.59 14.29
N LEU A 150 -5.47 7.74 13.25
CA LEU A 150 -4.44 7.57 12.23
C LEU A 150 -4.70 8.41 10.97
N PHE A 151 -5.73 9.26 10.97
CA PHE A 151 -6.16 10.02 9.79
C PHE A 151 -5.01 10.73 9.06
N ASP A 152 -4.15 11.44 9.80
CA ASP A 152 -3.02 12.17 9.19
C ASP A 152 -2.05 11.22 8.49
N LEU A 153 -1.82 10.02 9.04
CA LEU A 153 -1.00 8.99 8.42
C LEU A 153 -1.68 8.38 7.18
N TYR A 154 -3.01 8.24 7.18
CA TYR A 154 -3.75 7.79 6.00
C TYR A 154 -3.58 8.75 4.82
N ILE A 155 -3.69 10.05 5.10
CA ILE A 155 -3.45 11.08 4.08
C ILE A 155 -1.98 11.04 3.61
N ARG A 156 -1.05 10.83 4.56
CA ARG A 156 0.37 10.75 4.21
C ARG A 156 0.70 9.54 3.34
N MET A 157 0.17 8.35 3.68
CA MET A 157 0.28 7.15 2.85
C MET A 157 -0.17 7.41 1.41
N ARG A 158 -1.32 8.07 1.24
CA ARG A 158 -1.82 8.42 -0.10
C ARG A 158 -0.91 9.42 -0.81
N THR A 159 -0.29 10.35 -0.10
CA THR A 159 0.65 11.30 -0.70
C THR A 159 1.88 10.58 -1.26
N TRP A 160 2.40 9.59 -0.53
CA TRP A 160 3.54 8.79 -1.00
C TRP A 160 3.15 7.91 -2.19
N ASP A 161 2.00 7.24 -2.14
CA ASP A 161 1.46 6.44 -3.24
C ASP A 161 1.39 7.27 -4.55
N GLU A 162 0.91 8.51 -4.50
CA GLU A 162 0.87 9.38 -5.69
C GLU A 162 2.23 9.84 -6.16
N ALA A 163 3.15 10.12 -5.24
CA ALA A 163 4.49 10.60 -5.57
C ALA A 163 5.45 9.47 -6.02
N ALA A 164 5.13 8.21 -5.72
CA ALA A 164 5.97 7.04 -5.97
C ALA A 164 5.89 6.51 -7.42
N LYS A 165 5.91 7.40 -8.43
CA LYS A 165 5.72 7.06 -9.84
C LYS A 165 6.79 7.69 -10.74
N ILE A 166 8.01 7.82 -10.20
CA ILE A 166 9.14 8.43 -10.91
C ILE A 166 9.86 7.35 -11.72
N GLU A 167 9.77 7.43 -13.04
CA GLU A 167 10.44 6.53 -13.98
C GLU A 167 11.96 6.61 -13.81
N GLY A 168 12.61 5.45 -13.68
CA GLY A 168 14.08 5.36 -13.58
C GLY A 168 14.69 5.90 -12.29
N LYS A 169 13.89 6.18 -11.25
CA LYS A 169 14.44 6.54 -9.94
C LYS A 169 15.29 5.40 -9.39
N PRO A 170 16.54 5.64 -8.96
CA PRO A 170 17.35 4.61 -8.33
C PRO A 170 16.66 4.04 -7.10
N LEU A 171 16.53 2.71 -7.05
CA LEU A 171 15.96 2.03 -5.90
C LEU A 171 17.07 1.74 -4.86
N PRO A 172 16.75 1.80 -3.55
CA PRO A 172 17.64 1.31 -2.51
C PRO A 172 17.79 -0.22 -2.63
N GLU A 173 18.80 -0.75 -1.96
CA GLU A 173 18.95 -2.19 -1.88
C GLU A 173 17.76 -2.80 -1.11
N MET A 174 17.10 -3.80 -1.70
CA MET A 174 15.96 -4.51 -1.10
C MET A 174 16.32 -5.16 0.25
N ASP A 175 17.60 -5.42 0.48
CA ASP A 175 18.11 -5.99 1.73
C ASP A 175 17.82 -5.12 2.95
N GLU A 176 17.79 -3.79 2.81
CA GLU A 176 17.43 -2.90 3.92
C GLU A 176 15.98 -3.11 4.34
N LEU A 177 15.05 -3.09 3.39
CA LEU A 177 13.61 -3.35 3.64
C LEU A 177 13.39 -4.76 4.18
N LYS A 178 14.11 -5.75 3.66
CA LYS A 178 14.06 -7.14 4.12
C LYS A 178 14.52 -7.26 5.58
N GLN A 179 15.59 -6.57 5.96
CA GLN A 179 16.07 -6.53 7.36
C GLN A 179 15.10 -5.80 8.28
N LYS A 180 14.52 -4.67 7.86
CA LYS A 180 13.49 -3.95 8.62
C LYS A 180 12.27 -4.85 8.88
N LEU A 181 11.77 -5.54 7.86
CA LEU A 181 10.63 -6.45 8.00
C LEU A 181 10.95 -7.61 8.95
N THR A 182 12.13 -8.25 8.82
CA THR A 182 12.54 -9.33 9.72
C THR A 182 12.59 -8.86 11.19
N LYS A 183 13.19 -7.69 11.44
CA LYS A 183 13.26 -7.09 12.80
C LYS A 183 11.87 -6.78 13.34
N TYR A 184 11.00 -6.23 12.50
CA TYR A 184 9.62 -5.94 12.88
C TYR A 184 8.87 -7.21 13.28
N ILE A 185 8.95 -8.30 12.50
CA ILE A 185 8.32 -9.59 12.81
C ILE A 185 8.86 -10.15 14.14
N ILE A 186 10.18 -10.09 14.36
CA ILE A 186 10.78 -10.52 15.64
C ILE A 186 10.17 -9.76 16.83
N SER A 187 10.09 -8.43 16.74
CA SER A 187 9.53 -7.60 17.80
C SER A 187 8.07 -7.94 18.10
N ARG A 188 7.27 -8.23 17.07
CA ARG A 188 5.88 -8.64 17.20
C ARG A 188 5.72 -10.00 17.88
N GLN A 189 6.56 -10.98 17.52
CA GLN A 189 6.53 -12.32 18.14
C GLN A 189 6.97 -12.31 19.59
N GLN A 190 7.77 -11.32 20.01
CA GLN A 190 8.19 -11.15 21.41
C GLN A 190 7.15 -10.42 22.27
N ALA A 191 6.25 -9.66 21.67
CA ALA A 191 5.22 -8.88 22.35
C ALA A 191 3.91 -9.67 22.59
N ASN A 192 3.76 -10.83 21.95
CA ASN A 192 2.62 -11.75 22.09
C ASN A 192 3.01 -12.97 22.96
#